data_08c8a73ad2267a106a93f3b412fb51a1
#
_entry.id   08c8a73ad2267a106a93f3b412fb51a1
#
_cell.length_a   1.000
_cell.length_b   1.000
_cell.length_c   1.000
_cell.angle_alpha   90.00
_cell.angle_beta   90.00
_cell.angle_gamma   90.00
#
_symmetry.space_group_name_H-M   'P 1'
#
loop_
_entity.id
_entity.type
_entity.pdbx_description
1 polymer ?
#
loop_
_entity_poly.entity_id
_entity_poly.type
_entity_poly.pdbx_seq_one_letter_code
_entity_poly.pdbx_strand_id
1 'polypeptide(L)'
;MCGIVGHAGPPTTPSDRSLTVLMDGLSRLEYRGYDSAGVALVGQGLDIVKTAGKLDHLRQALAANPPAPAVCGIGHTRWATHGGPTAINAHPHRAGSLAVVHNGIIENFRPLRAEVEAAGRELVSATDTEVVAQLLDLDFTARLARAAAADGAADTAALLVESMRAVTARLEGTFALLVVTPLAPGVIVAARRSSPLVIGLGEGENFLGSDVAAFVAFTSRAAEVDDDQVLALSADAVRVWDKDGNAVEPRTWEVTWDASAAVKGGYATFMDKEIHEQPAAVADTLRGRVDERGELQLDEMRIDPAVLRSVDKIIVIACGTAAYAGHVAKYAI
;
A
#
# COMPACT_ATOMS: atom_id res chain seq x y z
N MET A 1 -9.28 -5.94 -3.08
CA MET A 1 -8.26 -5.14 -2.34
C MET A 1 -7.18 -4.72 -3.32
N CYS A 2 -6.74 -3.49 -3.26
CA CYS A 2 -5.72 -2.98 -4.18
C CYS A 2 -4.29 -3.39 -3.79
N GLY A 3 -3.34 -3.31 -4.72
CA GLY A 3 -1.92 -3.54 -4.47
C GLY A 3 -1.12 -2.24 -4.50
N ILE A 4 -0.26 -2.02 -3.50
CA ILE A 4 0.70 -0.91 -3.45
C ILE A 4 2.12 -1.46 -3.43
N VAL A 5 3.00 -0.80 -4.17
CA VAL A 5 4.45 -1.02 -4.15
C VAL A 5 5.16 0.33 -4.12
N GLY A 6 6.18 0.46 -3.29
CA GLY A 6 7.10 1.60 -3.26
C GLY A 6 8.55 1.12 -3.29
N HIS A 7 9.44 1.87 -3.93
CA HIS A 7 10.87 1.62 -3.96
C HIS A 7 11.65 2.92 -3.87
N ALA A 8 12.60 2.99 -2.95
CA ALA A 8 13.57 4.06 -2.82
C ALA A 8 14.99 3.50 -2.96
N GLY A 9 15.65 3.86 -4.05
CA GLY A 9 17.05 3.55 -4.33
C GLY A 9 17.98 4.74 -4.09
N PRO A 10 19.30 4.60 -4.35
CA PRO A 10 20.28 5.64 -4.12
C PRO A 10 19.93 6.94 -4.88
N PRO A 11 19.85 8.09 -4.19
CA PRO A 11 19.36 9.34 -4.80
C PRO A 11 20.30 9.92 -5.88
N THR A 12 21.55 9.50 -5.88
CA THR A 12 22.58 9.99 -6.82
C THR A 12 22.74 9.14 -8.07
N THR A 13 22.04 7.99 -8.16
CA THR A 13 22.21 7.01 -9.24
C THR A 13 20.86 6.60 -9.83
N PRO A 14 20.22 7.48 -10.63
CA PRO A 14 19.01 7.11 -11.36
C PRO A 14 19.23 5.88 -12.26
N SER A 15 18.30 4.95 -12.23
CA SER A 15 18.35 3.71 -13.01
C SER A 15 16.97 3.15 -13.27
N ASP A 16 16.87 2.08 -14.05
CA ASP A 16 15.61 1.36 -14.26
C ASP A 16 15.21 0.47 -13.07
N ARG A 17 16.02 0.47 -12.01
CA ARG A 17 15.80 -0.37 -10.82
C ARG A 17 14.43 -0.12 -10.19
N SER A 18 14.05 1.17 -9.99
CA SER A 18 12.75 1.50 -9.42
C SER A 18 11.60 0.94 -10.26
N LEU A 19 11.63 1.11 -11.57
CA LEU A 19 10.61 0.56 -12.46
C LEU A 19 10.56 -0.97 -12.38
N THR A 20 11.71 -1.64 -12.39
CA THR A 20 11.81 -3.10 -12.29
C THR A 20 11.18 -3.62 -11.01
N VAL A 21 11.51 -3.02 -9.86
CA VAL A 21 10.95 -3.39 -8.54
C VAL A 21 9.44 -3.17 -8.51
N LEU A 22 8.98 -2.01 -9.00
CA LEU A 22 7.54 -1.72 -9.02
C LEU A 22 6.77 -2.73 -9.86
N MET A 23 7.25 -3.03 -11.07
CA MET A 23 6.56 -3.95 -11.98
C MET A 23 6.58 -5.41 -11.49
N ASP A 24 7.67 -5.85 -10.84
CA ASP A 24 7.74 -7.18 -10.23
C ASP A 24 6.78 -7.27 -9.03
N GLY A 25 6.82 -6.30 -8.12
CA GLY A 25 5.92 -6.25 -6.97
C GLY A 25 4.44 -6.16 -7.35
N LEU A 26 4.09 -5.30 -8.32
CA LEU A 26 2.71 -5.22 -8.83
C LEU A 26 2.25 -6.53 -9.49
N SER A 27 3.15 -7.25 -10.16
CA SER A 27 2.84 -8.57 -10.75
C SER A 27 2.49 -9.60 -9.68
N ARG A 28 3.16 -9.57 -8.53
CA ARG A 28 2.86 -10.44 -7.38
C ARG A 28 1.58 -10.05 -6.67
N LEU A 29 1.19 -8.76 -6.75
CA LEU A 29 -0.04 -8.22 -6.15
C LEU A 29 -1.22 -8.15 -7.13
N GLU A 30 -1.09 -8.63 -8.37
CA GLU A 30 -2.15 -8.54 -9.39
C GLU A 30 -3.46 -9.23 -8.96
N TYR A 31 -3.38 -10.25 -8.11
CA TYR A 31 -4.56 -10.91 -7.54
C TYR A 31 -5.41 -9.97 -6.64
N ARG A 32 -4.82 -8.87 -6.15
CA ARG A 32 -5.52 -7.86 -5.33
C ARG A 32 -6.28 -6.84 -6.15
N GLY A 33 -5.88 -6.58 -7.41
CA GLY A 33 -6.54 -5.60 -8.26
C GLY A 33 -6.09 -5.74 -9.71
N TYR A 34 -7.05 -5.65 -10.63
CA TYR A 34 -6.81 -5.88 -12.06
C TYR A 34 -7.66 -4.99 -12.99
N ASP A 35 -8.32 -3.97 -12.45
CA ASP A 35 -9.16 -3.06 -13.26
C ASP A 35 -8.39 -1.87 -13.83
N SER A 36 -7.33 -1.48 -13.17
CA SER A 36 -6.40 -0.47 -13.64
C SER A 36 -5.07 -0.57 -12.89
N ALA A 37 -4.00 -0.08 -13.50
CA ALA A 37 -2.68 -0.08 -12.90
C ALA A 37 -1.89 1.18 -13.31
N GLY A 38 -0.89 1.56 -12.50
CA GLY A 38 -0.01 2.65 -12.85
C GLY A 38 1.18 2.77 -11.92
N VAL A 39 2.15 3.54 -12.38
CA VAL A 39 3.39 3.86 -11.66
C VAL A 39 3.68 5.35 -11.74
N ALA A 40 4.32 5.88 -10.71
CA ALA A 40 4.97 7.18 -10.72
C ALA A 40 6.44 7.01 -10.36
N LEU A 41 7.31 7.62 -11.13
CA LEU A 41 8.76 7.52 -11.03
C LEU A 41 9.34 8.92 -10.87
N VAL A 42 10.27 9.06 -9.94
CA VAL A 42 11.01 10.30 -9.68
C VAL A 42 12.46 10.12 -10.08
N GLY A 43 12.85 10.87 -11.10
CA GLY A 43 14.22 11.01 -11.58
C GLY A 43 14.58 12.49 -11.70
N GLN A 44 14.84 12.99 -12.91
CA GLN A 44 14.98 14.42 -13.15
C GLN A 44 13.65 15.19 -13.06
N GLY A 45 12.52 14.47 -13.14
CA GLY A 45 11.17 14.96 -13.03
C GLY A 45 10.26 13.91 -12.41
N LEU A 46 8.96 14.05 -12.64
CA LEU A 46 7.91 13.13 -12.20
C LEU A 46 7.24 12.55 -13.44
N ASP A 47 7.53 11.28 -13.73
CA ASP A 47 6.90 10.51 -14.79
C ASP A 47 5.77 9.66 -14.24
N ILE A 48 4.58 9.77 -14.81
CA ILE A 48 3.41 8.98 -14.42
C ILE A 48 2.88 8.25 -15.65
N VAL A 49 2.80 6.92 -15.56
CA VAL A 49 2.18 6.06 -16.58
C VAL A 49 1.08 5.25 -15.91
N LYS A 50 -0.14 5.34 -16.40
CA LYS A 50 -1.29 4.60 -15.87
C LYS A 50 -2.29 4.21 -16.95
N THR A 51 -2.90 3.04 -16.78
CA THR A 51 -3.81 2.44 -17.75
C THR A 51 -5.02 1.82 -17.09
N ALA A 52 -6.13 1.78 -17.80
CA ALA A 52 -7.24 0.90 -17.45
C ALA A 52 -6.93 -0.54 -17.87
N GLY A 53 -7.48 -1.52 -17.14
CA GLY A 53 -7.32 -2.94 -17.41
C GLY A 53 -6.15 -3.57 -16.63
N LYS A 54 -5.81 -4.79 -17.04
CA LYS A 54 -4.79 -5.62 -16.37
C LYS A 54 -3.37 -5.01 -16.47
N LEU A 55 -2.47 -5.49 -15.63
CA LEU A 55 -1.08 -5.05 -15.55
C LEU A 55 -0.35 -5.13 -16.91
N ASP A 56 -0.75 -6.04 -17.79
CA ASP A 56 -0.17 -6.15 -19.14
C ASP A 56 -0.41 -4.91 -20.00
N HIS A 57 -1.50 -4.17 -19.81
CA HIS A 57 -1.72 -2.89 -20.50
C HIS A 57 -0.70 -1.84 -20.03
N LEU A 58 -0.40 -1.83 -18.73
CA LEU A 58 0.65 -0.95 -18.21
C LEU A 58 2.04 -1.34 -18.75
N ARG A 59 2.36 -2.64 -18.86
CA ARG A 59 3.61 -3.13 -19.48
C ARG A 59 3.73 -2.65 -20.92
N GLN A 60 2.67 -2.75 -21.71
CA GLN A 60 2.65 -2.27 -23.10
C GLN A 60 2.84 -0.75 -23.19
N ALA A 61 2.17 0.03 -22.34
CA ALA A 61 2.32 1.48 -22.31
C ALA A 61 3.75 1.91 -21.94
N LEU A 62 4.36 1.26 -20.94
CA LEU A 62 5.76 1.49 -20.54
C LEU A 62 6.75 1.09 -21.64
N ALA A 63 6.50 0.00 -22.36
CA ALA A 63 7.35 -0.42 -23.48
C ALA A 63 7.24 0.55 -24.68
N ALA A 64 6.06 1.13 -24.92
CA ALA A 64 5.85 2.10 -26.00
C ALA A 64 6.48 3.47 -25.70
N ASN A 65 6.45 3.89 -24.43
CA ASN A 65 7.03 5.16 -23.96
C ASN A 65 7.80 4.88 -22.64
N PRO A 66 9.06 4.43 -22.74
CA PRO A 66 9.87 4.15 -21.56
C PRO A 66 10.07 5.43 -20.72
N PRO A 67 9.78 5.42 -19.42
CA PRO A 67 10.08 6.56 -18.55
C PRO A 67 11.59 6.75 -18.40
N ALA A 68 11.98 7.95 -17.96
CA ALA A 68 13.38 8.22 -17.63
C ALA A 68 13.86 7.39 -16.43
N PRO A 69 15.19 7.11 -16.32
CA PRO A 69 15.77 6.49 -15.14
C PRO A 69 15.41 7.24 -13.85
N ALA A 70 15.07 6.49 -12.79
CA ALA A 70 14.53 7.03 -11.56
C ALA A 70 15.33 6.60 -10.34
N VAL A 71 15.23 7.38 -9.26
CA VAL A 71 15.82 7.08 -7.95
C VAL A 71 14.79 6.50 -6.96
N CYS A 72 13.51 6.83 -7.15
CA CYS A 72 12.42 6.23 -6.38
C CYS A 72 11.13 6.20 -7.20
N GLY A 73 10.15 5.45 -6.72
CA GLY A 73 8.85 5.41 -7.35
C GLY A 73 7.81 4.68 -6.51
N ILE A 74 6.55 4.86 -6.92
CA ILE A 74 5.38 4.20 -6.33
C ILE A 74 4.53 3.58 -7.44
N GLY A 75 3.91 2.46 -7.14
CA GLY A 75 3.06 1.73 -8.08
C GLY A 75 1.79 1.21 -7.44
N HIS A 76 0.77 1.01 -8.25
CA HIS A 76 -0.55 0.62 -7.79
C HIS A 76 -1.26 -0.29 -8.78
N THR A 77 -1.96 -1.33 -8.26
CA THR A 77 -3.01 -2.09 -8.96
C THR A 77 -4.32 -1.86 -8.25
N ARG A 78 -5.36 -1.48 -9.02
CA ARG A 78 -6.62 -1.01 -8.48
C ARG A 78 -7.72 -2.07 -8.57
N TRP A 79 -8.53 -2.12 -7.52
CA TRP A 79 -9.87 -2.68 -7.50
C TRP A 79 -10.83 -1.53 -7.24
N ALA A 80 -11.65 -1.14 -8.23
CA ALA A 80 -12.47 0.06 -8.17
C ALA A 80 -13.49 0.00 -7.03
N THR A 81 -13.46 1.05 -6.17
CA THR A 81 -14.47 1.32 -5.14
C THR A 81 -15.21 2.62 -5.45
N HIS A 82 -14.48 3.71 -5.68
CA HIS A 82 -15.01 5.01 -6.10
C HIS A 82 -14.55 5.34 -7.52
N GLY A 83 -15.50 5.60 -8.41
CA GLY A 83 -15.24 5.84 -9.83
C GLY A 83 -14.97 4.55 -10.63
N GLY A 84 -15.41 4.51 -11.89
CA GLY A 84 -15.26 3.36 -12.79
C GLY A 84 -13.80 3.03 -13.13
N PRO A 85 -13.55 1.86 -13.76
CA PRO A 85 -12.21 1.41 -14.13
C PRO A 85 -11.72 2.12 -15.40
N THR A 86 -11.34 3.39 -15.26
CA THR A 86 -10.83 4.23 -16.36
C THR A 86 -9.40 4.69 -16.06
N ALA A 87 -8.65 5.06 -17.09
CA ALA A 87 -7.29 5.57 -16.91
C ALA A 87 -7.25 6.85 -16.05
N ILE A 88 -8.29 7.69 -16.08
CA ILE A 88 -8.36 8.91 -15.28
C ILE A 88 -8.51 8.61 -13.78
N ASN A 89 -9.24 7.55 -13.45
CA ASN A 89 -9.45 7.07 -12.08
C ASN A 89 -8.35 6.12 -11.61
N ALA A 90 -7.44 5.69 -12.49
CA ALA A 90 -6.29 4.87 -12.12
C ALA A 90 -5.30 5.68 -11.27
N HIS A 91 -4.65 5.00 -10.32
CA HIS A 91 -3.54 5.57 -9.56
C HIS A 91 -2.22 5.40 -10.32
N PRO A 92 -1.22 6.26 -10.08
CA PRO A 92 -1.18 7.41 -9.16
C PRO A 92 -2.00 8.61 -9.62
N HIS A 93 -2.49 9.41 -8.64
CA HIS A 93 -3.05 10.73 -8.90
C HIS A 93 -2.00 11.81 -8.75
N ARG A 94 -1.97 12.75 -9.70
CA ARG A 94 -1.08 13.91 -9.67
C ARG A 94 -1.77 15.12 -9.09
N ALA A 95 -1.08 15.83 -8.20
CA ALA A 95 -1.45 17.17 -7.75
C ALA A 95 -0.17 18.02 -7.67
N GLY A 96 -0.07 19.06 -8.48
CA GLY A 96 1.13 19.87 -8.58
C GLY A 96 2.39 19.03 -8.88
N SER A 97 3.34 19.06 -7.95
CA SER A 97 4.58 18.27 -8.00
C SER A 97 4.46 16.88 -7.34
N LEU A 98 3.31 16.54 -6.76
CA LEU A 98 3.10 15.28 -6.04
C LEU A 98 2.48 14.21 -6.93
N ALA A 99 2.83 12.95 -6.68
CA ALA A 99 2.07 11.78 -7.12
C ALA A 99 1.69 10.95 -5.89
N VAL A 100 0.43 10.50 -5.83
CA VAL A 100 -0.16 9.81 -4.68
C VAL A 100 -0.82 8.51 -5.13
N VAL A 101 -0.58 7.43 -4.38
CA VAL A 101 -1.35 6.19 -4.45
C VAL A 101 -2.04 5.93 -3.11
N HIS A 102 -3.17 5.23 -3.16
CA HIS A 102 -4.01 4.99 -2.00
C HIS A 102 -4.69 3.62 -2.08
N ASN A 103 -4.62 2.89 -0.98
CA ASN A 103 -5.49 1.74 -0.70
C ASN A 103 -6.42 2.10 0.46
N GLY A 104 -7.70 1.92 0.30
CA GLY A 104 -8.69 2.20 1.34
C GLY A 104 -9.87 3.00 0.83
N ILE A 105 -10.57 3.65 1.75
CA ILE A 105 -11.71 4.52 1.49
C ILE A 105 -11.64 5.71 2.45
N ILE A 106 -11.66 6.92 1.90
CA ILE A 106 -11.78 8.16 2.66
C ILE A 106 -13.26 8.50 2.78
N GLU A 107 -13.84 8.21 3.92
CA GLU A 107 -15.29 8.32 4.14
C GLU A 107 -15.78 9.77 4.11
N ASN A 108 -14.98 10.70 4.61
CA ASN A 108 -15.29 12.13 4.62
C ASN A 108 -14.79 12.89 3.37
N PHE A 109 -14.57 12.20 2.23
CA PHE A 109 -14.02 12.82 1.02
C PHE A 109 -14.94 13.91 0.44
N ARG A 110 -16.27 13.86 0.64
CA ARG A 110 -17.20 14.85 0.08
C ARG A 110 -17.00 16.27 0.64
N PRO A 111 -17.00 16.50 1.97
CA PRO A 111 -16.68 17.81 2.51
C PRO A 111 -15.26 18.27 2.16
N LEU A 112 -14.28 17.35 2.13
CA LEU A 112 -12.91 17.65 1.72
C LEU A 112 -12.82 18.05 0.24
N ARG A 113 -13.61 17.41 -0.62
CA ARG A 113 -13.76 17.78 -2.03
C ARG A 113 -14.24 19.22 -2.19
N ALA A 114 -15.29 19.60 -1.45
CA ALA A 114 -15.83 20.95 -1.50
C ALA A 114 -14.80 22.02 -1.06
N GLU A 115 -13.93 21.69 -0.09
CA GLU A 115 -12.83 22.55 0.33
C GLU A 115 -11.78 22.71 -0.78
N VAL A 116 -11.39 21.62 -1.44
CA VAL A 116 -10.45 21.63 -2.55
C VAL A 116 -10.99 22.47 -3.72
N GLU A 117 -12.26 22.30 -4.06
CA GLU A 117 -12.94 23.08 -5.10
C GLU A 117 -13.04 24.59 -4.71
N ALA A 118 -13.33 24.89 -3.44
CA ALA A 118 -13.34 26.27 -2.92
C ALA A 118 -11.94 26.92 -2.94
N ALA A 119 -10.87 26.12 -2.85
CA ALA A 119 -9.49 26.59 -3.02
C ALA A 119 -9.11 26.80 -4.50
N GLY A 120 -10.05 26.67 -5.44
CA GLY A 120 -9.85 26.89 -6.87
C GLY A 120 -9.16 25.72 -7.59
N ARG A 121 -9.15 24.51 -6.99
CA ARG A 121 -8.59 23.32 -7.63
C ARG A 121 -9.66 22.57 -8.42
N GLU A 122 -9.31 22.16 -9.62
CA GLU A 122 -10.14 21.29 -10.46
C GLU A 122 -9.83 19.82 -10.17
N LEU A 123 -10.88 19.03 -9.97
CA LEU A 123 -10.81 17.59 -9.75
C LEU A 123 -11.31 16.88 -11.01
N VAL A 124 -10.46 16.07 -11.62
CA VAL A 124 -10.74 15.40 -12.91
C VAL A 124 -11.21 13.96 -12.76
N SER A 125 -10.90 13.33 -11.63
CA SER A 125 -11.32 11.95 -11.35
C SER A 125 -12.54 11.90 -10.43
N ALA A 126 -13.16 10.72 -10.39
CA ALA A 126 -14.25 10.40 -9.48
C ALA A 126 -13.76 9.73 -8.18
N THR A 127 -12.43 9.76 -7.91
CA THR A 127 -11.84 9.06 -6.75
C THR A 127 -11.72 9.98 -5.54
N ASP A 128 -11.81 9.39 -4.36
CA ASP A 128 -11.48 10.02 -3.08
C ASP A 128 -9.97 10.34 -2.98
N THR A 129 -9.14 9.55 -3.62
CA THR A 129 -7.68 9.69 -3.64
C THR A 129 -7.20 11.00 -4.27
N GLU A 130 -7.85 11.47 -5.33
CA GLU A 130 -7.49 12.75 -5.95
C GLU A 130 -7.74 13.92 -4.98
N VAL A 131 -8.80 13.84 -4.18
CA VAL A 131 -9.07 14.82 -3.13
C VAL A 131 -7.92 14.89 -2.13
N VAL A 132 -7.44 13.73 -1.68
CA VAL A 132 -6.28 13.65 -0.76
C VAL A 132 -5.01 14.21 -1.43
N ALA A 133 -4.76 13.88 -2.70
CA ALA A 133 -3.61 14.40 -3.43
C ALA A 133 -3.64 15.92 -3.51
N GLN A 134 -4.78 16.51 -3.80
CA GLN A 134 -4.95 17.98 -3.86
C GLN A 134 -4.80 18.64 -2.48
N LEU A 135 -5.31 18.05 -1.41
CA LEU A 135 -5.10 18.54 -0.05
C LEU A 135 -3.63 18.52 0.35
N LEU A 136 -2.92 17.43 0.01
CA LEU A 136 -1.49 17.33 0.25
C LEU A 136 -0.71 18.42 -0.51
N ASP A 137 -1.04 18.64 -1.79
CA ASP A 137 -0.37 19.69 -2.58
C ASP A 137 -0.65 21.11 -2.05
N LEU A 138 -1.87 21.38 -1.62
CA LEU A 138 -2.22 22.67 -1.02
C LEU A 138 -1.42 22.94 0.26
N ASP A 139 -1.36 21.98 1.18
CA ASP A 139 -0.62 22.14 2.44
C ASP A 139 0.90 22.19 2.18
N PHE A 140 1.42 21.28 1.35
CA PHE A 140 2.83 21.21 1.01
C PHE A 140 3.33 22.51 0.33
N THR A 141 2.60 23.02 -0.66
CA THR A 141 2.93 24.28 -1.35
C THR A 141 2.92 25.46 -0.37
N ALA A 142 1.97 25.51 0.56
CA ALA A 142 1.92 26.54 1.59
C ALA A 142 3.11 26.48 2.55
N ARG A 143 3.57 25.25 2.92
CA ARG A 143 4.77 25.05 3.75
C ARG A 143 6.04 25.47 3.02
N LEU A 144 6.18 25.07 1.74
CA LEU A 144 7.30 25.48 0.90
C LEU A 144 7.40 27.02 0.79
N ALA A 145 6.29 27.69 0.56
CA ALA A 145 6.25 29.15 0.47
C ALA A 145 6.66 29.84 1.79
N ARG A 146 6.20 29.33 2.94
CA ARG A 146 6.61 29.82 4.26
C ARG A 146 8.10 29.60 4.55
N ALA A 147 8.62 28.43 4.20
CA ALA A 147 10.03 28.10 4.39
C ALA A 147 10.93 28.99 3.52
N ALA A 148 10.55 29.24 2.27
CA ALA A 148 11.25 30.14 1.36
C ALA A 148 11.26 31.60 1.87
N ALA A 149 10.17 32.05 2.50
CA ALA A 149 10.08 33.38 3.08
C ALA A 149 10.93 33.56 4.36
N ALA A 150 11.33 32.46 5.01
CA ALA A 150 12.15 32.48 6.22
C ALA A 150 13.66 32.42 5.96
N ASP A 151 14.13 32.59 4.71
CA ASP A 151 15.54 32.53 4.27
C ASP A 151 16.31 31.26 4.73
N GLY A 152 15.59 30.15 4.97
CA GLY A 152 16.18 28.89 5.41
C GLY A 152 16.27 27.86 4.28
N ALA A 153 17.34 27.05 4.26
CA ALA A 153 17.38 25.83 3.47
C ALA A 153 16.34 24.87 4.03
N ALA A 154 15.18 24.73 3.35
CA ALA A 154 14.10 23.86 3.79
C ALA A 154 14.43 22.40 3.51
N ASP A 155 14.33 21.52 4.51
CA ASP A 155 14.26 20.08 4.29
C ASP A 155 12.87 19.74 3.68
N THR A 156 12.86 19.63 2.37
CA THR A 156 11.64 19.40 1.59
C THR A 156 10.97 18.07 1.98
N ALA A 157 11.76 17.04 2.33
CA ALA A 157 11.23 15.78 2.79
C ALA A 157 10.52 15.92 4.14
N ALA A 158 11.11 16.69 5.09
CA ALA A 158 10.47 17.00 6.36
C ALA A 158 9.17 17.77 6.19
N LEU A 159 9.14 18.77 5.28
CA LEU A 159 7.91 19.50 4.97
C LEU A 159 6.81 18.59 4.40
N LEU A 160 7.17 17.61 3.57
CA LEU A 160 6.22 16.64 3.02
C LEU A 160 5.69 15.70 4.12
N VAL A 161 6.52 15.28 5.07
CA VAL A 161 6.10 14.51 6.26
C VAL A 161 5.09 15.31 7.08
N GLU A 162 5.37 16.58 7.35
CA GLU A 162 4.44 17.46 8.09
C GLU A 162 3.12 17.67 7.33
N SER A 163 3.16 17.78 6.01
CA SER A 163 1.94 17.84 5.18
C SER A 163 1.14 16.54 5.25
N MET A 164 1.81 15.38 5.17
CA MET A 164 1.16 14.08 5.33
C MET A 164 0.47 13.98 6.69
N ARG A 165 1.16 14.35 7.78
CA ARG A 165 0.60 14.35 9.14
C ARG A 165 -0.61 15.26 9.26
N ALA A 166 -0.52 16.50 8.76
CA ALA A 166 -1.60 17.48 8.82
C ALA A 166 -2.84 17.02 8.05
N VAL A 167 -2.65 16.43 6.88
CA VAL A 167 -3.76 15.95 6.04
C VAL A 167 -4.38 14.69 6.64
N THR A 168 -3.57 13.68 7.01
CA THR A 168 -4.07 12.39 7.53
C THR A 168 -4.81 12.52 8.86
N ALA A 169 -4.46 13.52 9.69
CA ALA A 169 -5.20 13.85 10.90
C ALA A 169 -6.66 14.29 10.65
N ARG A 170 -6.97 14.71 9.43
CA ARG A 170 -8.31 15.18 9.02
C ARG A 170 -9.11 14.10 8.28
N LEU A 171 -8.46 13.01 7.87
CA LEU A 171 -9.11 11.94 7.13
C LEU A 171 -9.89 11.01 8.08
N GLU A 172 -11.08 10.61 7.64
CA GLU A 172 -11.89 9.57 8.26
C GLU A 172 -11.94 8.36 7.33
N GLY A 173 -11.96 7.14 7.92
CA GLY A 173 -11.96 5.88 7.18
C GLY A 173 -10.63 5.17 7.21
N THR A 174 -10.36 4.35 6.19
CA THR A 174 -9.19 3.46 6.10
C THR A 174 -8.27 3.90 4.98
N PHE A 175 -6.96 3.90 5.22
CA PHE A 175 -6.01 4.28 4.17
C PHE A 175 -4.62 3.66 4.37
N ALA A 176 -3.95 3.39 3.26
CA ALA A 176 -2.51 3.32 3.10
C ALA A 176 -2.16 4.26 1.94
N LEU A 177 -1.44 5.32 2.24
CA LEU A 177 -1.08 6.41 1.31
C LEU A 177 0.42 6.42 1.10
N LEU A 178 0.86 6.51 -0.16
CA LEU A 178 2.24 6.80 -0.52
C LEU A 178 2.27 8.04 -1.40
N VAL A 179 3.25 8.92 -1.16
CA VAL A 179 3.49 10.13 -1.95
C VAL A 179 4.96 10.25 -2.31
N VAL A 180 5.21 10.69 -3.54
CA VAL A 180 6.53 11.05 -4.07
C VAL A 180 6.51 12.42 -4.74
N THR A 181 7.66 13.07 -4.77
CA THR A 181 7.85 14.37 -5.44
C THR A 181 9.28 14.54 -5.94
N PRO A 182 9.51 15.16 -7.11
CA PRO A 182 10.85 15.52 -7.55
C PRO A 182 11.53 16.59 -6.67
N LEU A 183 10.77 17.27 -5.80
CA LEU A 183 11.33 18.23 -4.84
C LEU A 183 12.02 17.57 -3.64
N ALA A 184 11.77 16.25 -3.41
CA ALA A 184 12.47 15.41 -2.43
C ALA A 184 12.84 14.08 -3.10
N PRO A 185 13.79 14.08 -4.06
CA PRO A 185 14.14 12.90 -4.83
C PRO A 185 14.71 11.81 -3.94
N GLY A 186 14.35 10.55 -4.19
CA GLY A 186 14.79 9.39 -3.41
C GLY A 186 14.04 9.20 -2.08
N VAL A 187 13.02 10.00 -1.78
CA VAL A 187 12.20 9.87 -0.58
C VAL A 187 10.76 9.52 -0.95
N ILE A 188 10.21 8.53 -0.27
CA ILE A 188 8.77 8.22 -0.27
C ILE A 188 8.24 8.57 1.12
N VAL A 189 7.20 9.40 1.18
CA VAL A 189 6.46 9.61 2.43
C VAL A 189 5.18 8.79 2.39
N ALA A 190 4.90 8.09 3.49
CA ALA A 190 3.74 7.22 3.57
C ALA A 190 3.02 7.36 4.91
N ALA A 191 1.75 6.98 4.92
CA ALA A 191 0.93 6.91 6.13
C ALA A 191 -0.08 5.77 6.01
N ARG A 192 -0.48 5.21 7.17
CA ARG A 192 -1.53 4.19 7.16
C ARG A 192 -2.50 4.33 8.34
N ARG A 193 -3.74 3.87 8.10
CA ARG A 193 -4.78 3.58 9.09
C ARG A 193 -5.61 2.41 8.59
N SER A 194 -5.60 1.29 9.33
CA SER A 194 -6.37 0.06 9.08
C SER A 194 -6.09 -0.66 7.74
N SER A 195 -5.62 0.03 6.69
CA SER A 195 -5.17 -0.60 5.44
C SER A 195 -3.74 -1.14 5.59
N PRO A 196 -3.43 -2.35 5.06
CA PRO A 196 -2.10 -2.94 5.22
C PRO A 196 -1.02 -2.13 4.51
N LEU A 197 0.10 -1.94 5.20
CA LEU A 197 1.34 -1.38 4.66
C LEU A 197 2.52 -1.94 5.46
N VAL A 198 3.53 -2.42 4.75
CA VAL A 198 4.73 -3.06 5.31
C VAL A 198 5.97 -2.45 4.67
N ILE A 199 7.03 -2.29 5.46
CA ILE A 199 8.34 -1.83 5.00
C ILE A 199 9.22 -3.04 4.70
N GLY A 200 9.94 -3.04 3.58
CA GLY A 200 11.03 -3.96 3.28
C GLY A 200 12.37 -3.24 3.46
N LEU A 201 13.25 -3.83 4.28
CA LEU A 201 14.56 -3.26 4.59
C LEU A 201 15.63 -3.95 3.74
N GLY A 202 16.15 -3.25 2.73
CA GLY A 202 17.21 -3.72 1.83
C GLY A 202 18.59 -3.20 2.21
N GLU A 203 19.57 -3.44 1.33
CA GLU A 203 20.92 -2.89 1.41
C GLU A 203 21.10 -1.83 0.33
N GLY A 204 21.18 -0.55 0.76
CA GLY A 204 21.25 0.59 -0.17
C GLY A 204 19.97 0.85 -0.97
N GLU A 205 18.88 0.20 -0.63
CA GLU A 205 17.54 0.41 -1.14
C GLU A 205 16.50 -0.06 -0.12
N ASN A 206 15.32 0.56 -0.09
CA ASN A 206 14.22 0.17 0.77
C ASN A 206 12.91 0.12 0.00
N PHE A 207 11.94 -0.61 0.54
CA PHE A 207 10.70 -0.96 -0.13
C PHE A 207 9.48 -0.66 0.73
N LEU A 208 8.33 -0.43 0.08
CA LEU A 208 7.01 -0.43 0.70
C LEU A 208 6.09 -1.37 -0.08
N GLY A 209 5.22 -2.05 0.63
CA GLY A 209 4.22 -2.91 0.02
C GLY A 209 2.94 -2.99 0.84
N SER A 210 1.80 -3.16 0.18
CA SER A 210 0.57 -3.54 0.87
C SER A 210 0.58 -4.99 1.37
N ASP A 211 1.63 -5.73 1.01
CA ASP A 211 1.92 -7.10 1.42
C ASP A 211 3.43 -7.34 1.23
N VAL A 212 4.04 -8.21 2.04
CA VAL A 212 5.45 -8.60 1.89
C VAL A 212 5.77 -9.24 0.54
N ALA A 213 4.77 -9.83 -0.14
CA ALA A 213 4.89 -10.35 -1.50
C ALA A 213 5.39 -9.30 -2.49
N ALA A 214 5.13 -8.01 -2.24
CA ALA A 214 5.59 -6.90 -3.08
C ALA A 214 7.11 -6.86 -3.22
N PHE A 215 7.85 -7.24 -2.18
CA PHE A 215 9.30 -7.05 -2.12
C PHE A 215 10.10 -8.27 -1.63
N VAL A 216 9.45 -9.38 -1.29
CA VAL A 216 10.12 -10.58 -0.74
C VAL A 216 11.20 -11.16 -1.65
N ALA A 217 11.16 -10.87 -2.97
CA ALA A 217 12.22 -11.25 -3.90
C ALA A 217 13.52 -10.44 -3.73
N PHE A 218 13.45 -9.31 -3.03
CA PHE A 218 14.57 -8.38 -2.88
C PHE A 218 15.11 -8.34 -1.46
N THR A 219 14.25 -8.56 -0.46
CA THR A 219 14.64 -8.63 0.95
C THR A 219 13.66 -9.49 1.76
N SER A 220 14.20 -10.29 2.70
CA SER A 220 13.42 -11.00 3.72
C SER A 220 13.19 -10.17 4.99
N ARG A 221 13.90 -9.04 5.15
CA ARG A 221 13.78 -8.20 6.33
C ARG A 221 12.61 -7.25 6.16
N ALA A 222 11.64 -7.36 7.05
CA ALA A 222 10.44 -6.52 7.03
C ALA A 222 10.30 -5.71 8.34
N ALA A 223 9.57 -4.60 8.26
CA ALA A 223 9.21 -3.80 9.43
C ALA A 223 7.74 -3.39 9.38
N GLU A 224 7.13 -3.31 10.54
CA GLU A 224 5.70 -3.01 10.70
C GLU A 224 5.47 -1.49 10.70
N VAL A 225 4.33 -1.10 10.15
CA VAL A 225 3.80 0.26 10.27
C VAL A 225 2.49 0.14 11.04
N ASP A 226 2.38 0.76 12.21
CA ASP A 226 1.15 0.78 13.00
C ASP A 226 0.15 1.81 12.47
N ASP A 227 -1.09 1.75 12.97
CA ASP A 227 -2.13 2.71 12.59
C ASP A 227 -1.76 4.14 13.02
N ASP A 228 -2.13 5.10 12.17
CA ASP A 228 -1.86 6.53 12.36
C ASP A 228 -0.37 6.92 12.41
N GLN A 229 0.52 6.03 12.00
CA GLN A 229 1.91 6.37 11.78
C GLN A 229 2.11 7.00 10.41
N VAL A 230 3.07 7.93 10.36
CA VAL A 230 3.63 8.51 9.14
C VAL A 230 5.10 8.15 9.07
N LEU A 231 5.57 7.82 7.88
CA LEU A 231 6.98 7.47 7.67
C LEU A 231 7.58 8.20 6.47
N ALA A 232 8.90 8.38 6.52
CA ALA A 232 9.73 8.75 5.39
C ALA A 232 10.73 7.62 5.14
N LEU A 233 10.76 7.14 3.91
CA LEU A 233 11.60 6.04 3.46
C LEU A 233 12.54 6.54 2.37
N SER A 234 13.84 6.33 2.57
CA SER A 234 14.90 6.55 1.59
C SER A 234 15.73 5.28 1.42
N ALA A 235 16.70 5.29 0.51
CA ALA A 235 17.61 4.17 0.30
C ALA A 235 18.34 3.73 1.58
N ASP A 236 18.72 4.68 2.42
CA ASP A 236 19.60 4.47 3.56
C ASP A 236 18.89 4.53 4.92
N ALA A 237 17.64 5.01 4.95
CA ALA A 237 16.95 5.26 6.21
C ALA A 237 15.42 5.07 6.10
N VAL A 238 14.86 4.58 7.20
CA VAL A 238 13.44 4.59 7.49
C VAL A 238 13.23 5.37 8.78
N ARG A 239 12.40 6.41 8.73
CA ARG A 239 12.01 7.21 9.89
C ARG A 239 10.51 7.13 10.04
N VAL A 240 10.04 6.80 11.23
CA VAL A 240 8.62 6.63 11.53
C VAL A 240 8.23 7.55 12.67
N TRP A 241 7.06 8.16 12.58
CA TRP A 241 6.48 9.00 13.62
C TRP A 241 5.09 8.50 13.96
N ASP A 242 4.76 8.53 15.24
CA ASP A 242 3.42 8.25 15.73
C ASP A 242 2.45 9.42 15.43
N LYS A 243 1.19 9.25 15.78
CA LYS A 243 0.13 10.27 15.62
C LYS A 243 0.46 11.61 16.31
N ASP A 244 1.22 11.56 17.42
CA ASP A 244 1.58 12.74 18.23
C ASP A 244 2.87 13.40 17.68
N GLY A 245 3.57 12.76 16.75
CA GLY A 245 4.79 13.24 16.09
C GLY A 245 6.07 12.85 16.78
N ASN A 246 6.01 11.91 17.73
CA ASN A 246 7.21 11.35 18.31
C ASN A 246 7.83 10.33 17.34
N ALA A 247 9.16 10.35 17.24
CA ALA A 247 9.87 9.32 16.49
C ALA A 247 9.73 7.97 17.18
N VAL A 248 9.45 6.93 16.41
CA VAL A 248 9.29 5.56 16.89
C VAL A 248 10.13 4.60 16.05
N GLU A 249 10.66 3.57 16.70
CA GLU A 249 11.37 2.49 16.01
C GLU A 249 10.37 1.40 15.60
N PRO A 250 10.25 1.09 14.29
CA PRO A 250 9.33 0.06 13.84
C PRO A 250 9.80 -1.34 14.26
N ARG A 251 8.87 -2.22 14.61
CA ARG A 251 9.17 -3.63 14.89
C ARG A 251 9.60 -4.33 13.61
N THR A 252 10.75 -4.99 13.66
CA THR A 252 11.31 -5.73 12.53
C THR A 252 11.16 -7.24 12.70
N TRP A 253 11.01 -7.96 11.57
CA TRP A 253 11.01 -9.42 11.55
C TRP A 253 11.59 -9.95 10.24
N GLU A 254 11.95 -11.24 10.24
CA GLU A 254 12.35 -11.97 9.03
C GLU A 254 11.14 -12.68 8.42
N VAL A 255 10.95 -12.49 7.12
CA VAL A 255 9.96 -13.24 6.33
C VAL A 255 10.50 -14.64 6.09
N THR A 256 9.86 -15.65 6.67
CA THR A 256 10.34 -17.03 6.68
C THR A 256 9.83 -17.87 5.51
N TRP A 257 8.88 -17.39 4.74
CA TRP A 257 8.37 -18.09 3.57
C TRP A 257 9.06 -17.62 2.28
N ASP A 258 9.22 -18.55 1.33
CA ASP A 258 9.93 -18.33 0.08
C ASP A 258 9.12 -17.45 -0.88
N ALA A 259 9.84 -16.62 -1.65
CA ALA A 259 9.28 -15.82 -2.76
C ALA A 259 8.52 -16.68 -3.79
N SER A 260 8.83 -17.98 -3.90
CA SER A 260 8.10 -18.91 -4.77
C SER A 260 6.62 -19.05 -4.41
N ALA A 261 6.26 -18.86 -3.13
CA ALA A 261 4.87 -18.87 -2.69
C ALA A 261 4.04 -17.72 -3.28
N ALA A 262 4.69 -16.59 -3.57
CA ALA A 262 4.05 -15.40 -4.12
C ALA A 262 3.96 -15.39 -5.66
N VAL A 263 4.37 -16.44 -6.35
CA VAL A 263 4.30 -16.57 -7.80
C VAL A 263 3.26 -17.61 -8.24
N LYS A 264 2.81 -17.53 -9.49
CA LYS A 264 1.82 -18.47 -10.03
C LYS A 264 2.29 -19.94 -10.08
N GLY A 265 3.57 -20.23 -9.94
CA GLY A 265 4.11 -21.59 -9.84
C GLY A 265 3.81 -22.49 -11.06
N GLY A 266 3.72 -21.90 -12.27
CA GLY A 266 3.39 -22.61 -13.52
C GLY A 266 1.87 -22.64 -13.84
N TYR A 267 1.01 -22.17 -12.95
CA TYR A 267 -0.43 -22.05 -13.21
C TYR A 267 -0.78 -20.82 -14.04
N ALA A 268 -1.84 -20.91 -14.84
CA ALA A 268 -2.28 -19.79 -15.68
C ALA A 268 -2.80 -18.59 -14.85
N THR A 269 -3.45 -18.87 -13.72
CA THR A 269 -4.01 -17.86 -12.81
C THR A 269 -3.69 -18.21 -11.36
N PHE A 270 -3.72 -17.22 -10.47
CA PHE A 270 -3.63 -17.48 -9.01
C PHE A 270 -4.78 -18.34 -8.51
N MET A 271 -5.99 -18.15 -9.02
CA MET A 271 -7.14 -18.96 -8.65
C MET A 271 -6.91 -20.45 -8.94
N ASP A 272 -6.35 -20.77 -10.11
CA ASP A 272 -6.03 -22.15 -10.50
C ASP A 272 -4.97 -22.77 -9.57
N LYS A 273 -3.91 -22.00 -9.24
CA LYS A 273 -2.93 -22.39 -8.23
C LYS A 273 -3.58 -22.66 -6.87
N GLU A 274 -4.38 -21.73 -6.36
CA GLU A 274 -5.04 -21.80 -5.05
C GLU A 274 -5.98 -23.00 -4.96
N ILE A 275 -6.71 -23.34 -6.04
CA ILE A 275 -7.57 -24.53 -6.12
C ILE A 275 -6.73 -25.79 -5.89
N HIS A 276 -5.57 -25.89 -6.55
CA HIS A 276 -4.69 -27.07 -6.44
C HIS A 276 -3.92 -27.12 -5.11
N GLU A 277 -3.68 -25.99 -4.47
CA GLU A 277 -3.00 -25.91 -3.17
C GLU A 277 -3.94 -26.16 -1.97
N GLN A 278 -5.26 -26.19 -2.16
CA GLN A 278 -6.21 -26.39 -1.04
C GLN A 278 -5.90 -27.58 -0.13
N PRO A 279 -5.53 -28.79 -0.64
CA PRO A 279 -5.22 -29.91 0.24
C PRO A 279 -4.05 -29.62 1.19
N ALA A 280 -2.99 -28.99 0.68
CA ALA A 280 -1.83 -28.62 1.47
C ALA A 280 -2.19 -27.49 2.46
N ALA A 281 -2.91 -26.46 2.01
CA ALA A 281 -3.33 -25.33 2.85
C ALA A 281 -4.22 -25.78 4.01
N VAL A 282 -5.15 -26.73 3.78
CA VAL A 282 -5.99 -27.29 4.84
C VAL A 282 -5.14 -28.11 5.82
N ALA A 283 -4.24 -28.97 5.33
CA ALA A 283 -3.35 -29.75 6.17
C ALA A 283 -2.44 -28.86 7.03
N ASP A 284 -1.89 -27.80 6.46
CA ASP A 284 -1.03 -26.84 7.17
C ASP A 284 -1.84 -26.03 8.22
N THR A 285 -3.06 -25.67 7.91
CA THR A 285 -3.96 -24.99 8.85
C THR A 285 -4.28 -25.87 10.06
N LEU A 286 -4.39 -27.18 9.89
CA LEU A 286 -4.68 -28.12 10.97
C LEU A 286 -3.43 -28.58 11.71
N ARG A 287 -2.24 -28.39 11.13
CA ARG A 287 -0.97 -28.83 11.72
C ARG A 287 -0.73 -28.16 13.08
N GLY A 288 -0.53 -28.97 14.13
CA GLY A 288 -0.35 -28.51 15.49
C GLY A 288 -1.63 -28.04 16.20
N ARG A 289 -2.79 -28.08 15.53
CA ARG A 289 -4.09 -27.72 16.10
C ARG A 289 -4.95 -28.90 16.53
N VAL A 290 -4.43 -30.11 16.30
CA VAL A 290 -5.04 -31.35 16.76
C VAL A 290 -3.96 -32.16 17.44
N ASP A 291 -4.19 -32.61 18.68
CA ASP A 291 -3.25 -33.45 19.42
C ASP A 291 -3.32 -34.94 19.00
N GLU A 292 -2.48 -35.77 19.60
CA GLU A 292 -2.45 -37.22 19.32
C GLU A 292 -3.76 -37.96 19.66
N ARG A 293 -4.63 -37.34 20.42
CA ARG A 293 -5.96 -37.88 20.79
C ARG A 293 -7.08 -37.38 19.88
N GLY A 294 -6.75 -36.48 18.91
CA GLY A 294 -7.71 -35.88 18.01
C GLY A 294 -8.47 -34.69 18.65
N GLU A 295 -8.01 -34.18 19.80
CA GLU A 295 -8.60 -33.02 20.45
C GLU A 295 -7.98 -31.72 19.91
N LEU A 296 -8.82 -30.68 19.75
CA LEU A 296 -8.39 -29.37 19.28
C LEU A 296 -7.47 -28.68 20.28
N GLN A 297 -6.31 -28.25 19.81
CA GLN A 297 -5.35 -27.40 20.51
C GLN A 297 -5.32 -26.03 19.84
N LEU A 298 -5.98 -25.04 20.45
CA LEU A 298 -6.08 -23.68 19.93
C LEU A 298 -5.35 -22.72 20.86
N ASP A 299 -4.04 -22.89 21.02
CA ASP A 299 -3.20 -22.13 21.95
C ASP A 299 -3.22 -20.62 21.68
N GLU A 300 -3.49 -20.22 20.44
CA GLU A 300 -3.65 -18.81 20.03
C GLU A 300 -4.98 -18.22 20.47
N MET A 301 -5.99 -19.03 20.71
CA MET A 301 -7.32 -18.59 21.13
C MET A 301 -7.36 -18.41 22.65
N ARG A 302 -7.03 -17.21 23.11
CA ARG A 302 -7.00 -16.86 24.54
C ARG A 302 -8.40 -16.66 25.14
N ILE A 303 -9.31 -17.59 24.87
CA ILE A 303 -10.68 -17.58 25.42
C ILE A 303 -10.80 -18.77 26.37
N ASP A 304 -11.20 -18.49 27.62
CA ASP A 304 -11.44 -19.54 28.62
C ASP A 304 -12.49 -20.54 28.10
N PRO A 305 -12.22 -21.87 28.17
CA PRO A 305 -13.18 -22.88 27.76
C PRO A 305 -14.55 -22.79 28.47
N ALA A 306 -14.60 -22.22 29.67
CA ALA A 306 -15.87 -21.98 30.39
C ALA A 306 -16.67 -20.88 29.68
N VAL A 307 -16.02 -19.84 29.20
CA VAL A 307 -16.66 -18.77 28.42
C VAL A 307 -17.20 -19.34 27.10
N LEU A 308 -16.43 -20.15 26.40
CA LEU A 308 -16.88 -20.79 25.13
C LEU A 308 -18.12 -21.65 25.36
N ARG A 309 -18.19 -22.41 26.47
CA ARG A 309 -19.37 -23.24 26.83
C ARG A 309 -20.59 -22.42 27.22
N SER A 310 -20.42 -21.17 27.59
CA SER A 310 -21.52 -20.26 27.98
C SER A 310 -22.08 -19.44 26.81
N VAL A 311 -21.52 -19.60 25.58
CA VAL A 311 -21.95 -18.83 24.39
C VAL A 311 -23.31 -19.36 23.91
N ASP A 312 -24.31 -18.49 23.92
CA ASP A 312 -25.64 -18.80 23.38
C ASP A 312 -25.79 -18.50 21.89
N LYS A 313 -24.90 -17.67 21.34
CA LYS A 313 -25.01 -17.19 19.97
C LYS A 313 -23.66 -16.85 19.38
N ILE A 314 -23.42 -17.36 18.17
CA ILE A 314 -22.24 -17.02 17.34
C ILE A 314 -22.72 -16.22 16.14
N ILE A 315 -22.10 -15.07 15.88
CA ILE A 315 -22.37 -14.24 14.71
C ILE A 315 -21.11 -14.26 13.84
N VAL A 316 -21.25 -14.77 12.60
CA VAL A 316 -20.19 -14.78 11.60
C VAL A 316 -20.39 -13.60 10.66
N ILE A 317 -19.39 -12.73 10.58
CA ILE A 317 -19.36 -11.59 9.66
C ILE A 317 -18.23 -11.83 8.66
N ALA A 318 -18.57 -12.06 7.40
CA ALA A 318 -17.60 -12.35 6.36
C ALA A 318 -18.21 -12.10 4.97
N CYS A 319 -17.36 -12.14 3.93
CA CYS A 319 -17.78 -12.11 2.54
C CYS A 319 -17.08 -13.22 1.73
N GLY A 320 -17.58 -13.52 0.52
CA GLY A 320 -16.99 -14.52 -0.36
C GLY A 320 -16.98 -15.92 0.25
N THR A 321 -15.92 -16.68 0.02
CA THR A 321 -15.76 -18.06 0.51
C THR A 321 -15.72 -18.16 2.03
N ALA A 322 -15.23 -17.14 2.73
CA ALA A 322 -15.28 -17.09 4.19
C ALA A 322 -16.71 -17.04 4.74
N ALA A 323 -17.62 -16.30 4.06
CA ALA A 323 -19.05 -16.29 4.40
C ALA A 323 -19.69 -17.67 4.16
N TYR A 324 -19.32 -18.36 3.09
CA TYR A 324 -19.79 -19.71 2.81
C TYR A 324 -19.30 -20.72 3.87
N ALA A 325 -18.08 -20.58 4.35
CA ALA A 325 -17.60 -21.37 5.49
C ALA A 325 -18.46 -21.13 6.74
N GLY A 326 -18.87 -19.88 7.01
CA GLY A 326 -19.84 -19.55 8.08
C GLY A 326 -21.20 -20.18 7.86
N HIS A 327 -21.69 -20.26 6.63
CA HIS A 327 -22.93 -20.96 6.33
C HIS A 327 -22.84 -22.47 6.61
N VAL A 328 -21.70 -23.10 6.32
CA VAL A 328 -21.46 -24.52 6.68
C VAL A 328 -21.41 -24.68 8.20
N ALA A 329 -20.68 -23.81 8.89
CA ALA A 329 -20.57 -23.82 10.35
C ALA A 329 -21.93 -23.75 11.05
N LYS A 330 -22.91 -23.00 10.49
CA LYS A 330 -24.28 -22.92 11.01
C LYS A 330 -24.95 -24.30 11.20
N TYR A 331 -24.56 -25.30 10.44
CA TYR A 331 -25.11 -26.66 10.53
C TYR A 331 -24.24 -27.59 11.39
N ALA A 332 -23.03 -27.16 11.73
CA ALA A 332 -22.09 -27.94 12.54
C ALA A 332 -22.11 -27.51 14.02
N ILE A 333 -22.50 -26.26 14.31
CA ILE A 333 -22.62 -25.67 15.62
C ILE A 333 -24.11 -25.59 16.00
#